data_dc4bcb4b7dc564138dc6cef4b2ab563a
#
_entry.id   dc4bcb4b7dc564138dc6cef4b2ab563a
#
_cell.length_a   1.000
_cell.length_b   1.000
_cell.length_c   1.000
_cell.angle_alpha   90.00
_cell.angle_beta   90.00
_cell.angle_gamma   90.00
#
_symmetry.space_group_name_H-M   'P 1'
#
loop_
_entity.id
_entity.type
_entity.pdbx_description
1 polymer ?
#
loop_
_entity_poly.entity_id
_entity_poly.type
_entity_poly.pdbx_seq_one_letter_code
_entity_poly.pdbx_strand_id
1 'polypeptide(L)'
;MTTLHDTRTLSISRRGLAMPASPIRKLVPLAELAKLRGTKVYHLNIGQPDIETPACMLDRLKQIDDKVLEYSPSTGTLAFLESLRQYYAERVGVSVETRQILATTGGSEAILFAFLACANEGDDVLLLEPFYANYRAFTTMAGLNIVPVTSRGRDGFHLPPRSVFEQALTPRTRAVVLCNPNNPTGTVYTRDELEMLAGFCRDHGLFLIADEVYREFVYDGRRAISALELRDGDDFVVVVDSLSKRYSACGIRLGALVTRNPELYDVCLRMAQGRLSPPGLAQFIAVGAKDLGDDYTRGVVDEYQRRRDVLYEGLRAIPGVELARPEGAFYCVPKLPVRDAEDFAVWLLTEFEHDGATVMIAPARGFYATDRGRSEIRIAYVLNEDDLRASVELLRVALERYTKGV
;
A
#
# COMPACT_ATOMS: atom_id res chain seq x y z
N MET A 1 1.60 -3.24 -61.83
CA MET A 1 1.12 -2.68 -60.53
C MET A 1 1.38 -3.76 -59.48
N THR A 2 2.48 -3.64 -58.77
CA THR A 2 2.88 -4.58 -57.72
C THR A 2 2.33 -4.03 -56.40
N THR A 3 1.26 -4.65 -55.92
CA THR A 3 0.71 -4.34 -54.58
C THR A 3 1.72 -4.79 -53.53
N LEU A 4 2.45 -3.82 -52.94
CA LEU A 4 3.22 -4.03 -51.73
C LEU A 4 2.21 -4.36 -50.61
N HIS A 5 2.07 -5.63 -50.28
CA HIS A 5 1.49 -6.05 -49.02
C HIS A 5 2.47 -5.63 -47.91
N ASP A 6 2.22 -4.46 -47.32
CA ASP A 6 2.83 -4.05 -46.09
C ASP A 6 2.36 -5.01 -44.99
N THR A 7 3.13 -6.06 -44.75
CA THR A 7 2.88 -7.04 -43.68
C THR A 7 3.22 -6.34 -42.34
N ARG A 8 2.23 -5.61 -41.82
CA ARG A 8 2.36 -5.03 -40.46
C ARG A 8 2.57 -6.16 -39.44
N THR A 9 3.75 -6.23 -38.90
CA THR A 9 4.06 -7.16 -37.80
C THR A 9 3.28 -6.70 -36.54
N LEU A 10 2.54 -7.64 -35.92
CA LEU A 10 1.87 -7.38 -34.66
C LEU A 10 2.92 -7.01 -33.60
N SER A 11 2.70 -5.91 -32.89
CA SER A 11 3.57 -5.47 -31.81
C SER A 11 2.75 -5.10 -30.58
N ILE A 12 3.27 -5.43 -29.41
CA ILE A 12 2.71 -5.00 -28.14
C ILE A 12 2.95 -3.49 -27.98
N SER A 13 1.99 -2.78 -27.36
CA SER A 13 2.14 -1.34 -27.12
C SER A 13 3.36 -1.04 -26.23
N ARG A 14 4.00 0.11 -26.45
CA ARG A 14 5.12 0.57 -25.61
C ARG A 14 4.76 0.59 -24.13
N ARG A 15 3.54 1.04 -23.78
CA ARG A 15 3.03 1.06 -22.41
C ARG A 15 2.91 -0.36 -21.83
N GLY A 16 2.41 -1.30 -22.60
CA GLY A 16 2.33 -2.72 -22.20
C GLY A 16 3.70 -3.33 -21.92
N LEU A 17 4.69 -3.05 -22.79
CA LEU A 17 6.08 -3.50 -22.59
C LEU A 17 6.77 -2.84 -21.41
N ALA A 18 6.37 -1.62 -21.05
CA ALA A 18 6.93 -0.87 -19.92
C ALA A 18 6.33 -1.29 -18.55
N MET A 19 5.29 -2.15 -18.52
CA MET A 19 4.69 -2.61 -17.26
C MET A 19 5.71 -3.35 -16.40
N PRO A 20 5.92 -2.92 -15.14
CA PRO A 20 6.92 -3.52 -14.27
C PRO A 20 6.46 -4.90 -13.78
N ALA A 21 7.41 -5.84 -13.68
CA ALA A 21 7.18 -7.07 -12.94
C ALA A 21 7.04 -6.77 -11.43
N SER A 22 6.20 -7.53 -10.74
CA SER A 22 6.03 -7.35 -9.28
C SER A 22 7.29 -7.75 -8.51
N PRO A 23 7.96 -6.84 -7.80
CA PRO A 23 9.14 -7.18 -7.00
C PRO A 23 8.82 -8.11 -5.83
N ILE A 24 7.56 -8.12 -5.39
CA ILE A 24 7.08 -8.93 -4.26
C ILE A 24 6.83 -10.39 -4.69
N ARG A 25 6.40 -10.60 -5.95
CA ARG A 25 5.95 -11.92 -6.44
C ARG A 25 6.99 -12.66 -7.28
N LYS A 26 8.04 -12.01 -7.74
CA LYS A 26 9.05 -12.60 -8.63
C LYS A 26 9.75 -13.84 -8.04
N LEU A 27 9.83 -13.95 -6.71
CA LEU A 27 10.45 -15.07 -6.02
C LEU A 27 9.49 -16.22 -5.67
N VAL A 28 8.18 -16.08 -5.94
CA VAL A 28 7.17 -17.12 -5.64
C VAL A 28 7.54 -18.48 -6.26
N PRO A 29 7.99 -18.58 -7.52
CA PRO A 29 8.39 -19.88 -8.08
C PRO A 29 9.50 -20.58 -7.29
N LEU A 30 10.48 -19.83 -6.74
CA LEU A 30 11.54 -20.39 -5.94
C LEU A 30 11.03 -20.87 -4.58
N ALA A 31 10.11 -20.15 -3.97
CA ALA A 31 9.46 -20.58 -2.72
C ALA A 31 8.64 -21.86 -2.93
N GLU A 32 7.93 -22.00 -4.04
CA GLU A 32 7.21 -23.24 -4.35
C GLU A 32 8.17 -24.43 -4.58
N LEU A 33 9.31 -24.20 -5.24
CA LEU A 33 10.35 -25.23 -5.37
C LEU A 33 10.95 -25.62 -4.02
N ALA A 34 11.15 -24.67 -3.08
CA ALA A 34 11.61 -24.98 -1.72
C ALA A 34 10.60 -25.87 -0.98
N LYS A 35 9.30 -25.54 -1.05
CA LYS A 35 8.23 -26.35 -0.47
C LYS A 35 8.16 -27.76 -1.07
N LEU A 36 8.36 -27.91 -2.38
CA LEU A 36 8.42 -29.21 -3.04
C LEU A 36 9.59 -30.07 -2.57
N ARG A 37 10.68 -29.47 -2.09
CA ARG A 37 11.81 -30.16 -1.44
C ARG A 37 11.53 -30.55 0.02
N GLY A 38 10.37 -30.14 0.59
CA GLY A 38 9.97 -30.39 1.97
C GLY A 38 10.37 -29.27 2.93
N THR A 39 10.95 -28.17 2.46
CA THR A 39 11.34 -27.03 3.30
C THR A 39 10.12 -26.16 3.64
N LYS A 40 9.85 -25.91 4.93
CA LYS A 40 8.83 -24.93 5.35
C LYS A 40 9.29 -23.53 4.98
N VAL A 41 8.43 -22.75 4.30
CA VAL A 41 8.71 -21.36 3.93
C VAL A 41 7.85 -20.39 4.73
N TYR A 42 8.47 -19.55 5.55
CA TYR A 42 7.79 -18.45 6.23
C TYR A 42 7.69 -17.22 5.29
N HIS A 43 6.48 -16.79 5.01
CA HIS A 43 6.22 -15.72 4.05
C HIS A 43 6.20 -14.34 4.73
N LEU A 44 7.33 -13.66 4.76
CA LEU A 44 7.47 -12.28 5.25
C LEU A 44 7.30 -11.22 4.14
N ASN A 45 7.09 -11.65 2.90
CA ASN A 45 7.04 -10.79 1.73
C ASN A 45 5.63 -10.26 1.39
N ILE A 46 4.56 -10.87 1.92
CA ILE A 46 3.16 -10.54 1.60
C ILE A 46 2.50 -9.85 2.78
N GLY A 47 1.98 -8.64 2.55
CA GLY A 47 1.22 -7.89 3.54
C GLY A 47 -0.29 -8.11 3.41
N GLN A 48 -0.72 -9.34 3.65
CA GLN A 48 -2.14 -9.69 3.76
C GLN A 48 -2.44 -9.99 5.22
N PRO A 49 -3.35 -9.22 5.86
CA PRO A 49 -3.77 -9.50 7.23
C PRO A 49 -4.32 -10.92 7.35
N ASP A 50 -4.03 -11.57 8.49
CA ASP A 50 -4.45 -12.94 8.82
C ASP A 50 -5.46 -13.01 9.97
N ILE A 51 -5.73 -11.88 10.64
CA ILE A 51 -6.78 -11.80 11.66
C ILE A 51 -8.13 -11.99 10.99
N GLU A 52 -9.04 -12.68 11.65
CA GLU A 52 -10.34 -13.02 11.06
C GLU A 52 -11.12 -11.79 10.60
N THR A 53 -11.74 -11.90 9.43
CA THR A 53 -12.72 -10.91 8.97
C THR A 53 -13.89 -10.88 9.93
N PRO A 54 -14.42 -9.70 10.34
CA PRO A 54 -15.51 -9.61 11.30
C PRO A 54 -16.69 -10.48 10.95
N ALA A 55 -17.18 -11.25 11.95
CA ALA A 55 -18.32 -12.16 11.75
C ALA A 55 -19.57 -11.40 11.27
N CYS A 56 -19.83 -10.20 11.77
CA CYS A 56 -20.96 -9.35 11.32
C CYS A 56 -20.91 -9.02 9.83
N MET A 57 -19.72 -8.95 9.22
CA MET A 57 -19.57 -8.82 7.79
C MET A 57 -19.86 -10.14 7.06
N LEU A 58 -19.28 -11.25 7.53
CA LEU A 58 -19.46 -12.58 6.90
C LEU A 58 -20.89 -13.09 7.02
N ASP A 59 -21.58 -12.81 8.12
CA ASP A 59 -22.97 -13.22 8.34
C ASP A 59 -23.94 -12.57 7.36
N ARG A 60 -23.59 -11.41 6.79
CA ARG A 60 -24.41 -10.81 5.73
C ARG A 60 -24.49 -11.68 4.47
N LEU A 61 -23.47 -12.49 4.19
CA LEU A 61 -23.52 -13.44 3.05
C LEU A 61 -24.71 -14.42 3.17
N LYS A 62 -25.10 -14.76 4.39
CA LYS A 62 -26.24 -15.66 4.67
C LYS A 62 -27.61 -14.97 4.48
N GLN A 63 -27.62 -13.66 4.32
CA GLN A 63 -28.83 -12.83 4.20
C GLN A 63 -29.15 -12.46 2.74
N ILE A 64 -28.43 -13.04 1.77
CA ILE A 64 -28.64 -12.75 0.35
C ILE A 64 -29.78 -13.63 -0.15
N ASP A 65 -30.94 -13.00 -0.39
CA ASP A 65 -32.14 -13.63 -0.97
C ASP A 65 -32.42 -13.20 -2.42
N ASP A 66 -31.54 -12.33 -2.96
CA ASP A 66 -31.71 -11.78 -4.29
C ASP A 66 -31.67 -12.89 -5.35
N LYS A 67 -32.66 -12.88 -6.24
CA LYS A 67 -32.73 -13.83 -7.37
C LYS A 67 -31.92 -13.34 -8.59
N VAL A 68 -31.64 -12.04 -8.64
CA VAL A 68 -30.85 -11.39 -9.69
C VAL A 68 -29.83 -10.48 -9.02
N LEU A 69 -28.57 -10.63 -9.36
CA LEU A 69 -27.49 -9.74 -8.88
C LEU A 69 -27.35 -8.57 -9.86
N GLU A 70 -28.04 -7.49 -9.57
CA GLU A 70 -28.06 -6.30 -10.42
C GLU A 70 -26.79 -5.44 -10.29
N TYR A 71 -26.58 -4.57 -11.27
CA TYR A 71 -25.55 -3.54 -11.14
C TYR A 71 -25.92 -2.57 -10.01
N SER A 72 -24.98 -2.31 -9.12
CA SER A 72 -25.11 -1.21 -8.16
C SER A 72 -24.88 0.14 -8.85
N PRO A 73 -25.32 1.27 -8.26
CA PRO A 73 -24.96 2.60 -8.78
C PRO A 73 -23.45 2.76 -8.95
N SER A 74 -23.02 3.50 -9.97
CA SER A 74 -21.60 3.73 -10.26
C SER A 74 -20.85 4.44 -9.13
N THR A 75 -21.58 5.24 -8.33
CA THR A 75 -21.08 5.89 -7.11
C THR A 75 -20.84 4.91 -5.95
N GLY A 76 -21.52 3.78 -5.96
CA GLY A 76 -21.70 2.86 -4.85
C GLY A 76 -23.14 2.90 -4.31
N THR A 77 -23.53 1.88 -3.54
CA THR A 77 -24.85 1.82 -2.88
C THR A 77 -24.94 2.87 -1.76
N LEU A 78 -26.11 3.47 -1.59
CA LEU A 78 -26.30 4.49 -0.55
C LEU A 78 -25.97 3.94 0.85
N ALA A 79 -26.33 2.69 1.12
CA ALA A 79 -26.04 2.05 2.40
C ALA A 79 -24.52 1.96 2.68
N PHE A 80 -23.71 1.65 1.67
CA PHE A 80 -22.26 1.61 1.80
C PHE A 80 -21.68 3.02 1.95
N LEU A 81 -22.12 3.98 1.15
CA LEU A 81 -21.64 5.37 1.24
C LEU A 81 -21.96 5.99 2.61
N GLU A 82 -23.17 5.74 3.15
CA GLU A 82 -23.56 6.19 4.49
C GLU A 82 -22.73 5.50 5.60
N SER A 83 -22.42 4.21 5.44
CA SER A 83 -21.54 3.51 6.41
C SER A 83 -20.13 4.09 6.42
N LEU A 84 -19.58 4.48 5.26
CA LEU A 84 -18.29 5.17 5.18
C LEU A 84 -18.38 6.59 5.73
N ARG A 85 -19.43 7.34 5.43
CA ARG A 85 -19.66 8.67 5.98
C ARG A 85 -19.67 8.65 7.51
N GLN A 86 -20.38 7.68 8.09
CA GLN A 86 -20.40 7.46 9.54
C GLN A 86 -19.01 7.11 10.07
N TYR A 87 -18.31 6.18 9.43
CA TYR A 87 -16.94 5.82 9.78
C TYR A 87 -15.99 7.04 9.79
N TYR A 88 -16.06 7.91 8.76
CA TYR A 88 -15.22 9.11 8.73
C TYR A 88 -15.56 10.07 9.88
N ALA A 89 -16.84 10.27 10.19
CA ALA A 89 -17.25 11.12 11.29
C ALA A 89 -16.84 10.59 12.66
N GLU A 90 -17.04 9.30 12.92
CA GLU A 90 -16.86 8.70 14.24
C GLU A 90 -15.42 8.26 14.51
N ARG A 91 -14.72 7.72 13.51
CA ARG A 91 -13.38 7.12 13.67
C ARG A 91 -12.25 8.04 13.24
N VAL A 92 -12.46 8.79 12.16
CA VAL A 92 -11.45 9.73 11.64
C VAL A 92 -11.63 11.11 12.24
N GLY A 93 -12.84 11.47 12.64
CA GLY A 93 -13.19 12.79 13.17
C GLY A 93 -13.35 13.84 12.06
N VAL A 94 -13.68 13.39 10.84
CA VAL A 94 -13.82 14.24 9.66
C VAL A 94 -15.22 14.13 9.10
N SER A 95 -15.88 15.25 8.88
CA SER A 95 -17.16 15.30 8.19
C SER A 95 -16.96 15.23 6.68
N VAL A 96 -17.57 14.24 6.04
CA VAL A 96 -17.69 14.10 4.59
C VAL A 96 -19.13 13.80 4.22
N GLU A 97 -19.55 14.20 3.03
CA GLU A 97 -20.86 13.89 2.50
C GLU A 97 -20.79 12.67 1.56
N THR A 98 -21.89 11.94 1.38
CA THR A 98 -21.93 10.78 0.47
C THR A 98 -21.54 11.15 -0.97
N ARG A 99 -21.84 12.38 -1.41
CA ARG A 99 -21.43 12.92 -2.72
C ARG A 99 -19.93 13.28 -2.82
N GLN A 100 -19.15 13.09 -1.78
CA GLN A 100 -17.70 13.25 -1.71
C GLN A 100 -16.98 11.91 -1.65
N ILE A 101 -17.74 10.80 -1.61
CA ILE A 101 -17.25 9.43 -1.50
C ILE A 101 -17.63 8.69 -2.78
N LEU A 102 -16.64 8.13 -3.47
CA LEU A 102 -16.83 7.28 -4.64
C LEU A 102 -16.34 5.86 -4.32
N ALA A 103 -17.24 4.87 -4.32
CA ALA A 103 -16.88 3.50 -4.12
C ALA A 103 -16.05 2.96 -5.29
N THR A 104 -14.99 2.20 -4.97
CA THR A 104 -14.03 1.67 -5.94
C THR A 104 -13.76 0.18 -5.73
N THR A 105 -13.21 -0.48 -6.76
CA THR A 105 -12.75 -1.88 -6.71
C THR A 105 -11.42 -1.95 -5.96
N GLY A 106 -11.47 -1.67 -4.64
CA GLY A 106 -10.32 -1.53 -3.74
C GLY A 106 -9.55 -0.24 -3.98
N GLY A 107 -8.56 0.03 -3.13
CA GLY A 107 -7.68 1.19 -3.25
C GLY A 107 -6.93 1.28 -4.58
N SER A 108 -6.72 0.15 -5.27
CA SER A 108 -6.02 0.13 -6.56
C SER A 108 -6.76 0.91 -7.65
N GLU A 109 -8.09 0.79 -7.73
CA GLU A 109 -8.89 1.58 -8.67
C GLU A 109 -8.95 3.05 -8.25
N ALA A 110 -9.07 3.32 -6.93
CA ALA A 110 -9.06 4.68 -6.41
C ALA A 110 -7.76 5.43 -6.77
N ILE A 111 -6.60 4.79 -6.60
CA ILE A 111 -5.29 5.35 -7.00
C ILE A 111 -5.25 5.62 -8.51
N LEU A 112 -5.70 4.67 -9.33
CA LEU A 112 -5.69 4.84 -10.78
C LEU A 112 -6.61 5.98 -11.21
N PHE A 113 -7.81 6.09 -10.64
CA PHE A 113 -8.73 7.20 -10.91
C PHE A 113 -8.12 8.53 -10.48
N ALA A 114 -7.49 8.60 -9.29
CA ALA A 114 -6.80 9.80 -8.82
C ALA A 114 -5.69 10.22 -9.80
N PHE A 115 -4.85 9.30 -10.26
CA PHE A 115 -3.80 9.62 -11.23
C PHE A 115 -4.35 10.13 -12.56
N LEU A 116 -5.36 9.46 -13.11
CA LEU A 116 -5.98 9.85 -14.38
C LEU A 116 -6.76 11.18 -14.30
N ALA A 117 -7.27 11.53 -13.10
CA ALA A 117 -8.01 12.78 -12.89
C ALA A 117 -7.08 13.96 -12.60
N CYS A 118 -5.94 13.73 -11.93
CA CYS A 118 -5.06 14.79 -11.47
C CYS A 118 -3.93 15.16 -12.45
N ALA A 119 -3.62 14.28 -13.43
CA ALA A 119 -2.45 14.48 -14.30
C ALA A 119 -2.68 13.95 -15.72
N ASN A 120 -2.03 14.57 -16.70
CA ASN A 120 -2.04 14.15 -18.09
C ASN A 120 -0.91 13.18 -18.40
N GLU A 121 -1.01 12.46 -19.54
CA GLU A 121 0.11 11.65 -20.04
C GLU A 121 1.37 12.51 -20.23
N GLY A 122 2.49 12.03 -19.69
CA GLY A 122 3.77 12.72 -19.68
C GLY A 122 3.99 13.68 -18.50
N ASP A 123 2.98 13.93 -17.68
CA ASP A 123 3.15 14.70 -16.44
C ASP A 123 3.92 13.92 -15.38
N ASP A 124 4.45 14.65 -14.39
CA ASP A 124 5.28 14.14 -13.33
C ASP A 124 4.49 14.09 -12.00
N VAL A 125 4.70 13.03 -11.23
CA VAL A 125 4.19 12.90 -9.86
C VAL A 125 5.36 12.74 -8.89
N LEU A 126 5.36 13.52 -7.81
CA LEU A 126 6.33 13.35 -6.73
C LEU A 126 5.91 12.16 -5.87
N LEU A 127 6.81 11.20 -5.72
CA LEU A 127 6.64 10.02 -4.89
C LEU A 127 7.71 9.97 -3.81
N LEU A 128 7.27 9.94 -2.54
CA LEU A 128 8.20 9.73 -1.44
C LEU A 128 8.71 8.28 -1.46
N GLU A 129 10.00 8.08 -1.71
CA GLU A 129 10.62 6.75 -1.71
C GLU A 129 11.32 6.44 -0.39
N PRO A 130 11.25 5.15 0.10
CA PRO A 130 10.64 4.02 -0.57
C PRO A 130 9.12 4.07 -0.55
N PHE A 131 8.49 3.66 -1.65
CA PHE A 131 7.05 3.71 -1.86
C PHE A 131 6.44 2.34 -2.16
N TYR A 132 5.13 2.22 -2.03
CA TYR A 132 4.41 0.99 -2.42
C TYR A 132 4.68 0.65 -3.89
N ALA A 133 5.29 -0.51 -4.13
CA ALA A 133 5.83 -0.89 -5.44
C ALA A 133 4.81 -0.81 -6.59
N ASN A 134 3.50 -1.00 -6.30
CA ASN A 134 2.48 -0.94 -7.34
C ASN A 134 2.18 0.50 -7.82
N TYR A 135 2.61 1.55 -7.11
CA TYR A 135 2.48 2.91 -7.66
C TYR A 135 3.21 3.03 -9.00
N ARG A 136 4.35 2.35 -9.17
CA ARG A 136 5.05 2.28 -10.46
C ARG A 136 4.16 1.68 -11.58
N ALA A 137 3.39 0.64 -11.26
CA ALA A 137 2.45 0.06 -12.24
C ALA A 137 1.32 1.04 -12.57
N PHE A 138 0.74 1.69 -11.56
CA PHE A 138 -0.35 2.66 -11.77
C PHE A 138 0.11 3.91 -12.53
N THR A 139 1.30 4.45 -12.23
CA THR A 139 1.87 5.57 -13.01
C THR A 139 2.15 5.17 -14.46
N THR A 140 2.67 3.94 -14.70
CA THR A 140 2.85 3.42 -16.06
C THR A 140 1.52 3.29 -16.79
N MET A 141 0.46 2.77 -16.15
CA MET A 141 -0.89 2.70 -16.73
C MET A 141 -1.44 4.07 -17.10
N ALA A 142 -1.24 5.05 -16.23
CA ALA A 142 -1.69 6.43 -16.46
C ALA A 142 -0.78 7.23 -17.42
N GLY A 143 0.38 6.69 -17.78
CA GLY A 143 1.35 7.40 -18.63
C GLY A 143 2.13 8.49 -17.92
N LEU A 144 2.25 8.42 -16.59
CA LEU A 144 2.91 9.42 -15.74
C LEU A 144 4.37 9.05 -15.45
N ASN A 145 5.19 10.05 -15.18
CA ASN A 145 6.56 9.88 -14.73
C ASN A 145 6.64 9.98 -13.21
N ILE A 146 7.51 9.18 -12.60
CA ILE A 146 7.82 9.27 -11.17
C ILE A 146 9.03 10.16 -10.99
N VAL A 147 8.88 11.20 -10.17
CA VAL A 147 9.99 11.99 -9.64
C VAL A 147 10.14 11.65 -8.16
N PRO A 148 11.22 10.96 -7.76
CA PRO A 148 11.36 10.50 -6.39
C PRO A 148 11.78 11.61 -5.44
N VAL A 149 11.19 11.62 -4.24
CA VAL A 149 11.64 12.37 -3.07
C VAL A 149 12.10 11.37 -2.04
N THR A 150 13.41 11.34 -1.74
CA THR A 150 13.99 10.26 -0.92
C THR A 150 13.87 10.57 0.57
N SER A 151 13.23 9.68 1.33
CA SER A 151 13.34 9.59 2.79
C SER A 151 14.42 8.58 3.22
N ARG A 152 14.85 8.62 4.48
CA ARG A 152 16.00 7.84 4.93
C ARG A 152 15.71 7.08 6.22
N GLY A 153 16.16 5.82 6.31
CA GLY A 153 15.98 4.98 7.49
C GLY A 153 16.57 5.55 8.78
N ARG A 154 17.71 6.25 8.70
CA ARG A 154 18.31 6.92 9.86
C ARG A 154 17.42 8.02 10.47
N ASP A 155 16.52 8.59 9.67
CA ASP A 155 15.58 9.64 10.04
C ASP A 155 14.15 9.05 10.23
N GLY A 156 14.02 7.72 10.42
CA GLY A 156 12.73 7.03 10.58
C GLY A 156 11.86 7.02 9.31
N PHE A 157 12.41 7.36 8.16
CA PHE A 157 11.72 7.58 6.89
C PHE A 157 10.67 8.71 6.94
N HIS A 158 10.79 9.65 7.90
CA HIS A 158 10.00 10.87 7.95
C HIS A 158 10.23 11.78 6.73
N LEU A 159 9.33 12.74 6.52
CA LEU A 159 9.42 13.65 5.37
C LEU A 159 10.73 14.45 5.42
N PRO A 160 11.44 14.58 4.28
CA PRO A 160 12.55 15.51 4.21
C PRO A 160 12.04 16.96 4.27
N PRO A 161 12.92 17.93 4.54
CA PRO A 161 12.56 19.34 4.54
C PRO A 161 11.89 19.77 3.23
N ARG A 162 10.99 20.76 3.29
CA ARG A 162 10.26 21.32 2.15
C ARG A 162 11.17 21.64 0.94
N SER A 163 12.39 22.13 1.20
CA SER A 163 13.36 22.44 0.15
C SER A 163 13.73 21.26 -0.74
N VAL A 164 13.62 20.02 -0.24
CA VAL A 164 13.89 18.82 -1.05
C VAL A 164 12.75 18.58 -2.03
N PHE A 165 11.50 18.83 -1.62
CA PHE A 165 10.35 18.80 -2.53
C PHE A 165 10.43 19.91 -3.59
N GLU A 166 10.85 21.12 -3.20
CA GLU A 166 11.05 22.25 -4.13
C GLU A 166 12.11 21.94 -5.18
N GLN A 167 13.21 21.27 -4.80
CA GLN A 167 14.26 20.85 -5.75
C GLN A 167 13.78 19.75 -6.71
N ALA A 168 12.78 18.95 -6.32
CA ALA A 168 12.22 17.89 -7.15
C ALA A 168 11.14 18.40 -8.13
N LEU A 169 10.67 19.63 -7.97
CA LEU A 169 9.66 20.21 -8.87
C LEU A 169 10.16 20.31 -10.31
N THR A 170 9.27 19.99 -11.22
CA THR A 170 9.42 20.24 -12.66
C THR A 170 8.22 21.04 -13.17
N PRO A 171 8.30 21.66 -14.35
CA PRO A 171 7.13 22.32 -14.96
C PRO A 171 5.95 21.38 -15.23
N ARG A 172 6.17 20.06 -15.23
CA ARG A 172 5.16 19.03 -15.45
C ARG A 172 4.64 18.41 -14.16
N THR A 173 5.15 18.78 -13.00
CA THR A 173 4.66 18.24 -11.73
C THR A 173 3.19 18.60 -11.51
N ARG A 174 2.34 17.61 -11.19
CA ARG A 174 0.90 17.79 -10.97
C ARG A 174 0.41 17.29 -9.63
N ALA A 175 1.08 16.32 -9.03
CA ALA A 175 0.64 15.75 -7.77
C ALA A 175 1.81 15.29 -6.90
N VAL A 176 1.57 15.24 -5.59
CA VAL A 176 2.37 14.52 -4.62
C VAL A 176 1.58 13.31 -4.14
N VAL A 177 2.22 12.15 -4.03
CA VAL A 177 1.62 10.92 -3.53
C VAL A 177 2.23 10.55 -2.19
N LEU A 178 1.40 10.36 -1.18
CA LEU A 178 1.79 9.99 0.17
C LEU A 178 0.99 8.77 0.63
N CYS A 179 1.66 7.79 1.24
CA CYS A 179 1.00 6.70 1.96
C CYS A 179 1.17 6.91 3.46
N ASN A 180 0.07 7.03 4.21
CA ASN A 180 0.11 7.32 5.64
C ASN A 180 -0.95 6.52 6.44
N PRO A 181 -0.56 5.63 7.34
CA PRO A 181 0.79 5.08 7.60
C PRO A 181 1.45 4.44 6.39
N ASN A 182 2.78 4.49 6.32
CA ASN A 182 3.51 4.19 5.10
C ASN A 182 3.72 2.68 4.86
N ASN A 183 3.49 2.25 3.64
CA ASN A 183 4.01 1.02 3.08
C ASN A 183 5.10 1.40 2.05
N PRO A 184 6.40 1.04 2.30
CA PRO A 184 6.86 -0.11 3.08
C PRO A 184 7.43 0.20 4.48
N THR A 185 7.55 1.42 4.92
CA THR A 185 8.42 1.80 6.05
C THR A 185 7.80 1.64 7.44
N GLY A 186 6.46 1.68 7.51
CA GLY A 186 5.75 1.73 8.78
C GLY A 186 5.78 3.11 9.45
N THR A 187 6.23 4.13 8.77
CA THR A 187 6.26 5.52 9.29
C THR A 187 4.86 6.09 9.40
N VAL A 188 4.59 6.85 10.47
CA VAL A 188 3.37 7.64 10.65
C VAL A 188 3.78 9.11 10.66
N TYR A 189 3.35 9.86 9.66
CA TYR A 189 3.74 11.26 9.54
C TYR A 189 3.04 12.13 10.56
N THR A 190 3.79 13.06 11.14
CA THR A 190 3.29 14.03 12.12
C THR A 190 2.38 15.07 11.46
N ARG A 191 1.58 15.76 12.28
CA ARG A 191 0.74 16.87 11.79
C ARG A 191 1.58 17.96 11.10
N ASP A 192 2.71 18.33 11.67
CA ASP A 192 3.57 19.38 11.10
C ASP A 192 4.14 18.98 9.74
N GLU A 193 4.52 17.72 9.55
CA GLU A 193 4.97 17.19 8.26
C GLU A 193 3.84 17.25 7.22
N LEU A 194 2.64 16.82 7.60
CA LEU A 194 1.49 16.82 6.69
C LEU A 194 1.03 18.24 6.35
N GLU A 195 1.01 19.17 7.30
CA GLU A 195 0.70 20.58 7.04
C GLU A 195 1.77 21.24 6.17
N MET A 196 3.05 20.93 6.38
CA MET A 196 4.14 21.37 5.49
C MET A 196 3.91 20.88 4.06
N LEU A 197 3.55 19.60 3.89
CA LEU A 197 3.32 19.02 2.57
C LEU A 197 2.06 19.58 1.90
N ALA A 198 0.98 19.78 2.65
CA ALA A 198 -0.24 20.42 2.15
C ALA A 198 0.02 21.88 1.73
N GLY A 199 0.75 22.63 2.55
CA GLY A 199 1.20 23.98 2.19
C GLY A 199 2.05 24.01 0.91
N PHE A 200 2.97 23.05 0.77
CA PHE A 200 3.74 22.89 -0.46
C PHE A 200 2.83 22.63 -1.68
N CYS A 201 1.89 21.70 -1.57
CA CYS A 201 0.95 21.40 -2.65
C CYS A 201 0.12 22.62 -3.05
N ARG A 202 -0.45 23.33 -2.06
CA ARG A 202 -1.24 24.54 -2.28
C ARG A 202 -0.43 25.63 -2.97
N ASP A 203 0.78 25.91 -2.49
CA ASP A 203 1.61 27.00 -3.00
C ASP A 203 2.07 26.77 -4.46
N HIS A 204 2.11 25.51 -4.89
CA HIS A 204 2.52 25.11 -6.25
C HIS A 204 1.37 24.61 -7.13
N GLY A 205 0.11 24.66 -6.66
CA GLY A 205 -1.06 24.22 -7.43
C GLY A 205 -1.04 22.72 -7.74
N LEU A 206 -0.62 21.88 -6.78
CA LEU A 206 -0.49 20.44 -6.92
C LEU A 206 -1.59 19.72 -6.15
N PHE A 207 -2.04 18.57 -6.66
CA PHE A 207 -2.88 17.66 -5.90
C PHE A 207 -2.06 16.89 -4.86
N LEU A 208 -2.66 16.61 -3.69
CA LEU A 208 -2.15 15.69 -2.68
C LEU A 208 -2.98 14.42 -2.70
N ILE A 209 -2.42 13.33 -3.23
CA ILE A 209 -3.05 12.02 -3.25
C ILE A 209 -2.56 11.26 -2.02
N ALA A 210 -3.41 11.10 -1.03
CA ALA A 210 -3.13 10.45 0.24
C ALA A 210 -3.70 9.03 0.28
N ASP A 211 -2.83 8.02 0.23
CA ASP A 211 -3.21 6.62 0.42
C ASP A 211 -3.25 6.31 1.91
N GLU A 212 -4.45 6.16 2.46
CA GLU A 212 -4.68 5.99 3.89
C GLU A 212 -5.19 4.58 4.25
N VAL A 213 -4.91 3.59 3.45
CA VAL A 213 -5.41 2.21 3.63
C VAL A 213 -4.94 1.54 4.93
N TYR A 214 -3.92 2.08 5.59
CA TYR A 214 -3.38 1.59 6.87
C TYR A 214 -3.75 2.47 8.06
N ARG A 215 -4.69 3.40 7.94
CA ARG A 215 -5.03 4.45 8.94
C ARG A 215 -5.25 3.91 10.34
N GLU A 216 -5.87 2.74 10.52
CA GLU A 216 -6.11 2.14 11.83
C GLU A 216 -4.85 1.55 12.48
N PHE A 217 -3.87 1.17 11.67
CA PHE A 217 -2.67 0.50 12.17
C PHE A 217 -1.64 1.54 12.60
N VAL A 218 -1.82 2.04 13.81
CA VAL A 218 -0.90 2.97 14.49
C VAL A 218 -0.64 2.49 15.91
N TYR A 219 0.59 2.63 16.36
CA TYR A 219 1.07 2.02 17.59
C TYR A 219 1.54 3.06 18.60
N ASP A 220 1.82 2.60 19.83
CA ASP A 220 2.41 3.44 20.89
C ASP A 220 1.56 4.67 21.23
N GLY A 221 0.22 4.54 21.17
CA GLY A 221 -0.73 5.63 21.45
C GLY A 221 -0.77 6.75 20.42
N ARG A 222 -0.13 6.57 19.27
CA ARG A 222 -0.17 7.53 18.15
C ARG A 222 -1.54 7.52 17.47
N ARG A 223 -1.79 8.54 16.66
CA ARG A 223 -2.95 8.66 15.78
C ARG A 223 -2.49 9.00 14.37
N ALA A 224 -2.98 8.28 13.38
CA ALA A 224 -2.85 8.70 11.99
C ALA A 224 -3.74 9.93 11.74
N ILE A 225 -3.18 10.92 11.07
CA ILE A 225 -3.89 12.13 10.67
C ILE A 225 -4.30 11.96 9.23
N SER A 226 -5.59 12.12 8.94
CA SER A 226 -6.10 12.10 7.58
C SER A 226 -5.74 13.40 6.84
N ALA A 227 -5.43 13.29 5.56
CA ALA A 227 -5.24 14.47 4.72
C ALA A 227 -6.49 15.35 4.63
N LEU A 228 -7.68 14.79 4.90
CA LEU A 228 -8.93 15.55 4.99
C LEU A 228 -9.03 16.47 6.24
N GLU A 229 -8.13 16.31 7.21
CA GLU A 229 -8.04 17.19 8.39
C GLU A 229 -7.13 18.41 8.15
N LEU A 230 -6.39 18.44 7.04
CA LEU A 230 -5.42 19.49 6.75
C LEU A 230 -6.11 20.78 6.34
N ARG A 231 -5.52 21.91 6.75
CA ARG A 231 -6.10 23.22 6.48
C ARG A 231 -6.13 23.51 4.99
N ASP A 232 -7.24 24.10 4.54
CA ASP A 232 -7.42 24.54 3.15
C ASP A 232 -7.16 23.44 2.10
N GLY A 233 -7.39 22.16 2.49
CA GLY A 233 -7.15 21.00 1.63
C GLY A 233 -8.29 20.65 0.68
N ASP A 234 -9.46 21.28 0.80
CA ASP A 234 -10.70 20.87 0.15
C ASP A 234 -10.58 20.82 -1.39
N ASP A 235 -9.81 21.74 -1.98
CA ASP A 235 -9.67 21.86 -3.43
C ASP A 235 -8.64 20.89 -4.05
N PHE A 236 -7.70 20.37 -3.27
CA PHE A 236 -6.57 19.62 -3.85
C PHE A 236 -6.28 18.26 -3.17
N VAL A 237 -6.96 17.93 -2.07
CA VAL A 237 -6.76 16.65 -1.38
C VAL A 237 -7.64 15.57 -1.99
N VAL A 238 -7.02 14.41 -2.25
CA VAL A 238 -7.67 13.17 -2.67
C VAL A 238 -7.25 12.06 -1.72
N VAL A 239 -8.17 11.49 -0.98
CA VAL A 239 -7.90 10.35 -0.10
C VAL A 239 -8.30 9.06 -0.79
N VAL A 240 -7.38 8.09 -0.75
CA VAL A 240 -7.62 6.71 -1.15
C VAL A 240 -7.82 5.86 0.09
N ASP A 241 -8.93 5.16 0.15
CA ASP A 241 -9.28 4.27 1.26
C ASP A 241 -9.56 2.85 0.76
N SER A 242 -9.40 1.87 1.65
CA SER A 242 -9.71 0.47 1.35
C SER A 242 -10.10 -0.30 2.60
N LEU A 243 -11.09 -1.16 2.46
CA LEU A 243 -11.52 -2.06 3.51
C LEU A 243 -10.58 -3.29 3.65
N SER A 244 -9.70 -3.49 2.67
CA SER A 244 -8.81 -4.66 2.57
C SER A 244 -7.99 -4.90 3.83
N LYS A 245 -7.46 -3.84 4.43
CA LYS A 245 -6.55 -3.97 5.59
C LYS A 245 -7.31 -3.87 6.90
N ARG A 246 -8.15 -2.88 7.03
CA ARG A 246 -8.94 -2.55 8.21
C ARG A 246 -9.74 -3.74 8.76
N TYR A 247 -10.31 -4.55 7.87
CA TYR A 247 -11.18 -5.67 8.24
C TYR A 247 -10.65 -7.04 7.76
N SER A 248 -9.38 -7.17 7.44
CA SER A 248 -8.82 -8.40 6.85
C SER A 248 -9.64 -8.92 5.67
N ALA A 249 -10.18 -8.02 4.87
CA ALA A 249 -11.13 -8.28 3.80
C ALA A 249 -10.54 -8.02 2.41
N CYS A 250 -9.28 -8.43 2.18
CA CYS A 250 -8.59 -8.18 0.92
C CYS A 250 -9.32 -8.77 -0.30
N GLY A 251 -10.03 -9.89 -0.10
CA GLY A 251 -10.73 -10.62 -1.17
C GLY A 251 -12.01 -9.96 -1.66
N ILE A 252 -12.65 -9.08 -0.89
CA ILE A 252 -13.90 -8.43 -1.31
C ILE A 252 -13.68 -7.33 -2.36
N ARG A 253 -12.40 -6.86 -2.53
CA ARG A 253 -12.04 -5.83 -3.52
C ARG A 253 -12.88 -4.56 -3.41
N LEU A 254 -12.96 -3.97 -2.22
CA LEU A 254 -13.74 -2.76 -1.98
C LEU A 254 -12.89 -1.67 -1.33
N GLY A 255 -13.04 -0.46 -1.83
CA GLY A 255 -12.38 0.76 -1.36
C GLY A 255 -13.19 2.00 -1.71
N ALA A 256 -12.59 3.15 -1.54
CA ALA A 256 -13.19 4.42 -1.89
C ALA A 256 -12.13 5.46 -2.29
N LEU A 257 -12.54 6.40 -3.14
CA LEU A 257 -11.89 7.67 -3.36
C LEU A 257 -12.73 8.73 -2.66
N VAL A 258 -12.09 9.57 -1.84
CA VAL A 258 -12.78 10.63 -1.10
C VAL A 258 -12.12 11.96 -1.42
N THR A 259 -12.91 12.93 -1.87
CA THR A 259 -12.44 14.29 -2.14
C THR A 259 -13.58 15.31 -1.92
N ARG A 260 -13.24 16.49 -1.44
CA ARG A 260 -14.18 17.61 -1.32
C ARG A 260 -14.20 18.50 -2.55
N ASN A 261 -13.27 18.31 -3.49
CA ASN A 261 -13.26 18.99 -4.77
C ASN A 261 -14.38 18.43 -5.68
N PRO A 262 -15.43 19.19 -5.99
CA PRO A 262 -16.58 18.70 -6.76
C PRO A 262 -16.22 18.40 -8.22
N GLU A 263 -15.32 19.17 -8.83
CA GLU A 263 -14.90 18.95 -10.21
C GLU A 263 -14.12 17.64 -10.34
N LEU A 264 -13.19 17.41 -9.41
CA LEU A 264 -12.43 16.15 -9.35
C LEU A 264 -13.33 14.95 -9.11
N TYR A 265 -14.31 15.07 -8.19
CA TYR A 265 -15.29 14.03 -7.96
C TYR A 265 -16.08 13.70 -9.24
N ASP A 266 -16.56 14.71 -9.97
CA ASP A 266 -17.32 14.51 -11.20
C ASP A 266 -16.49 13.83 -12.31
N VAL A 267 -15.20 14.15 -12.41
CA VAL A 267 -14.28 13.46 -13.33
C VAL A 267 -14.14 12.00 -12.95
N CYS A 268 -13.90 11.71 -11.67
CA CYS A 268 -13.78 10.33 -11.17
C CYS A 268 -15.12 9.57 -11.33
N LEU A 269 -16.26 10.22 -11.14
CA LEU A 269 -17.56 9.61 -11.36
C LEU A 269 -17.78 9.20 -12.83
N ARG A 270 -17.35 10.01 -13.80
CA ARG A 270 -17.40 9.63 -15.22
C ARG A 270 -16.54 8.38 -15.52
N MET A 271 -15.37 8.25 -14.89
CA MET A 271 -14.55 7.04 -14.98
C MET A 271 -15.26 5.83 -14.36
N ALA A 272 -15.91 6.04 -13.20
CA ALA A 272 -16.70 5.02 -12.52
C ALA A 272 -17.91 4.57 -13.35
N GLN A 273 -18.55 5.47 -14.07
CA GLN A 273 -19.62 5.14 -15.02
C GLN A 273 -19.10 4.32 -16.19
N GLY A 274 -17.90 4.61 -16.70
CA GLY A 274 -17.23 3.79 -17.73
C GLY A 274 -16.93 2.36 -17.25
N ARG A 275 -16.63 2.17 -15.97
CA ARG A 275 -16.43 0.87 -15.31
C ARG A 275 -17.77 0.17 -14.97
N LEU A 276 -18.92 0.87 -15.01
CA LEU A 276 -20.27 0.50 -14.62
C LEU A 276 -20.53 0.61 -13.11
N SER A 277 -20.15 -0.40 -12.32
CA SER A 277 -20.42 -0.41 -10.87
C SER A 277 -19.29 -1.04 -10.08
N PRO A 278 -19.07 -0.63 -8.82
CA PRO A 278 -18.22 -1.38 -7.90
C PRO A 278 -18.92 -2.69 -7.49
N PRO A 279 -18.18 -3.68 -6.92
CA PRO A 279 -18.73 -4.98 -6.56
C PRO A 279 -19.90 -4.84 -5.58
N GLY A 280 -21.14 -5.16 -6.02
CA GLY A 280 -22.37 -5.00 -5.23
C GLY A 280 -22.38 -5.87 -3.96
N LEU A 281 -22.04 -7.15 -4.09
CA LEU A 281 -21.93 -8.08 -2.96
C LEU A 281 -20.91 -7.61 -1.92
N ALA A 282 -19.78 -7.06 -2.36
CA ALA A 282 -18.77 -6.55 -1.45
C ALA A 282 -19.29 -5.36 -0.64
N GLN A 283 -20.06 -4.47 -1.25
CA GLN A 283 -20.70 -3.35 -0.57
C GLN A 283 -21.74 -3.85 0.45
N PHE A 284 -22.53 -4.85 0.06
CA PHE A 284 -23.51 -5.46 0.97
C PHE A 284 -22.85 -6.07 2.21
N ILE A 285 -21.75 -6.79 2.03
CA ILE A 285 -20.93 -7.34 3.12
C ILE A 285 -20.36 -6.23 3.99
N ALA A 286 -19.79 -5.19 3.37
CA ALA A 286 -19.09 -4.12 4.05
C ALA A 286 -19.97 -3.32 5.01
N VAL A 287 -21.27 -3.16 4.68
CA VAL A 287 -22.24 -2.47 5.57
C VAL A 287 -22.37 -3.18 6.93
N GLY A 288 -22.07 -4.46 7.03
CA GLY A 288 -22.01 -5.16 8.32
C GLY A 288 -20.98 -4.61 9.30
N ALA A 289 -19.96 -3.92 8.81
CA ALA A 289 -18.92 -3.31 9.65
C ALA A 289 -19.44 -2.11 10.46
N LYS A 290 -20.60 -1.52 10.13
CA LYS A 290 -21.19 -0.41 10.91
C LYS A 290 -21.53 -0.82 12.36
N ASP A 291 -21.74 -2.12 12.58
CA ASP A 291 -22.11 -2.66 13.86
C ASP A 291 -20.87 -3.11 14.69
N LEU A 292 -19.66 -2.88 14.18
CA LEU A 292 -18.43 -3.20 14.90
C LEU A 292 -18.15 -2.16 15.99
N GLY A 293 -18.02 -2.67 17.21
CA GLY A 293 -17.52 -1.89 18.34
C GLY A 293 -16.01 -1.56 18.22
N ASP A 294 -15.55 -0.66 19.07
CA ASP A 294 -14.13 -0.28 19.17
C ASP A 294 -13.20 -1.44 19.49
N ASP A 295 -13.72 -2.47 20.17
CA ASP A 295 -12.94 -3.59 20.68
C ASP A 295 -12.30 -4.40 19.54
N TYR A 296 -12.97 -4.55 18.40
CA TYR A 296 -12.38 -5.26 17.26
C TYR A 296 -11.14 -4.52 16.75
N THR A 297 -11.27 -3.24 16.40
CA THR A 297 -10.15 -2.45 15.89
C THR A 297 -9.01 -2.37 16.89
N ARG A 298 -9.33 -2.15 18.18
CA ARG A 298 -8.34 -2.13 19.26
C ARG A 298 -7.62 -3.46 19.37
N GLY A 299 -8.35 -4.59 19.40
CA GLY A 299 -7.75 -5.91 19.47
C GLY A 299 -6.83 -6.23 18.29
N VAL A 300 -7.21 -5.79 17.07
CA VAL A 300 -6.37 -5.91 15.87
C VAL A 300 -5.09 -5.09 15.99
N VAL A 301 -5.20 -3.83 16.43
CA VAL A 301 -4.04 -2.93 16.60
C VAL A 301 -3.10 -3.46 17.68
N ASP A 302 -3.63 -3.90 18.82
CA ASP A 302 -2.83 -4.46 19.93
C ASP A 302 -2.07 -5.72 19.49
N GLU A 303 -2.71 -6.57 18.68
CA GLU A 303 -2.06 -7.76 18.13
C GLU A 303 -0.91 -7.39 17.19
N TYR A 304 -1.15 -6.48 16.24
CA TYR A 304 -0.10 -6.06 15.32
C TYR A 304 1.02 -5.27 16.02
N GLN A 305 0.72 -4.55 17.10
CA GLN A 305 1.75 -3.92 17.92
C GLN A 305 2.66 -4.97 18.59
N ARG A 306 2.09 -6.06 19.16
CA ARG A 306 2.89 -7.17 19.72
C ARG A 306 3.77 -7.82 18.65
N ARG A 307 3.20 -8.12 17.48
CA ARG A 307 3.95 -8.69 16.34
C ARG A 307 5.08 -7.77 15.88
N ARG A 308 4.81 -6.45 15.80
CA ARG A 308 5.83 -5.44 15.51
C ARG A 308 6.96 -5.49 16.52
N ASP A 309 6.64 -5.54 17.81
CA ASP A 309 7.64 -5.52 18.87
C ASP A 309 8.51 -6.78 18.84
N VAL A 310 7.93 -7.96 18.67
CA VAL A 310 8.66 -9.23 18.48
C VAL A 310 9.63 -9.14 17.31
N LEU A 311 9.15 -8.69 16.16
CA LEU A 311 10.01 -8.58 14.97
C LEU A 311 11.09 -7.52 15.14
N TYR A 312 10.74 -6.33 15.62
CA TYR A 312 11.66 -5.21 15.79
C TYR A 312 12.79 -5.55 16.77
N GLU A 313 12.46 -6.07 17.95
CA GLU A 313 13.48 -6.43 18.95
C GLU A 313 14.36 -7.57 18.46
N GLY A 314 13.78 -8.56 17.78
CA GLY A 314 14.55 -9.65 17.20
C GLY A 314 15.51 -9.21 16.09
N LEU A 315 15.05 -8.41 15.15
CA LEU A 315 15.90 -7.95 14.04
C LEU A 315 17.02 -7.00 14.50
N ARG A 316 16.73 -6.07 15.41
CA ARG A 316 17.74 -5.12 15.93
C ARG A 316 18.85 -5.82 16.73
N ALA A 317 18.60 -7.01 17.26
CA ALA A 317 19.61 -7.81 17.95
C ALA A 317 20.58 -8.51 17.00
N ILE A 318 20.28 -8.58 15.70
CA ILE A 318 21.17 -9.20 14.71
C ILE A 318 22.30 -8.22 14.35
N PRO A 319 23.58 -8.61 14.50
CA PRO A 319 24.71 -7.74 14.19
C PRO A 319 24.67 -7.21 12.75
N GLY A 320 24.84 -5.90 12.60
CA GLY A 320 24.88 -5.22 11.30
C GLY A 320 23.52 -4.92 10.66
N VAL A 321 22.41 -5.31 11.29
CA VAL A 321 21.07 -4.89 10.85
C VAL A 321 20.76 -3.49 11.37
N GLU A 322 20.38 -2.58 10.46
CA GLU A 322 19.91 -1.24 10.78
C GLU A 322 18.39 -1.18 10.52
N LEU A 323 17.62 -0.72 11.51
CA LEU A 323 16.15 -0.69 11.40
C LEU A 323 15.56 0.48 12.19
N ALA A 324 14.76 1.30 11.51
CA ALA A 324 13.87 2.25 12.16
C ALA A 324 12.67 1.51 12.78
N ARG A 325 12.25 1.93 14.00
CA ARG A 325 11.08 1.33 14.64
C ARG A 325 9.81 1.70 13.87
N PRO A 326 9.03 0.71 13.38
CA PRO A 326 7.76 1.01 12.72
C PRO A 326 6.74 1.60 13.70
N GLU A 327 6.08 2.66 13.28
CA GLU A 327 5.09 3.41 14.06
C GLU A 327 3.66 3.04 13.69
N GLY A 328 3.49 2.46 12.49
CA GLY A 328 2.19 2.06 11.95
C GLY A 328 2.30 1.08 10.79
N ALA A 329 1.19 0.85 10.09
CA ALA A 329 1.02 -0.21 9.09
C ALA A 329 1.41 -1.59 9.68
N PHE A 330 1.90 -2.52 8.88
CA PHE A 330 2.46 -3.78 9.36
C PHE A 330 3.69 -4.19 8.53
N TYR A 331 4.55 -3.19 8.26
CA TYR A 331 5.78 -3.36 7.50
C TYR A 331 6.96 -2.68 8.18
N CYS A 332 8.14 -3.15 7.83
CA CYS A 332 9.39 -2.45 8.09
C CYS A 332 10.39 -2.66 6.95
N VAL A 333 11.40 -1.78 6.92
CA VAL A 333 12.49 -1.83 5.94
C VAL A 333 13.82 -1.90 6.67
N PRO A 334 14.24 -3.10 7.10
CA PRO A 334 15.59 -3.31 7.62
C PRO A 334 16.61 -3.26 6.50
N LYS A 335 17.75 -2.61 6.77
CA LYS A 335 18.97 -2.72 5.99
C LYS A 335 19.81 -3.85 6.58
N LEU A 336 20.21 -4.78 5.72
CA LEU A 336 20.95 -5.98 6.08
C LEU A 336 22.45 -5.82 5.79
N PRO A 337 23.34 -6.52 6.51
CA PRO A 337 24.78 -6.55 6.23
C PRO A 337 25.10 -7.44 5.01
N VAL A 338 24.38 -7.24 3.91
CA VAL A 338 24.58 -7.97 2.64
C VAL A 338 24.89 -7.01 1.52
N ARG A 339 25.60 -7.49 0.50
CA ARG A 339 25.95 -6.69 -0.67
C ARG A 339 24.72 -6.41 -1.55
N ASP A 340 23.89 -7.42 -1.75
CA ASP A 340 22.69 -7.36 -2.55
C ASP A 340 21.58 -8.21 -1.91
N ALA A 341 20.46 -7.60 -1.58
CA ALA A 341 19.32 -8.27 -0.95
C ALA A 341 18.54 -9.17 -1.91
N GLU A 342 18.66 -8.96 -3.24
CA GLU A 342 18.05 -9.86 -4.22
C GLU A 342 18.81 -11.19 -4.28
N ASP A 343 20.15 -11.14 -4.34
CA ASP A 343 20.99 -12.34 -4.31
C ASP A 343 20.75 -13.12 -3.01
N PHE A 344 20.70 -12.40 -1.88
CA PHE A 344 20.40 -13.01 -0.58
C PHE A 344 19.01 -13.66 -0.55
N ALA A 345 17.98 -13.00 -1.09
CA ALA A 345 16.61 -13.55 -1.12
C ALA A 345 16.50 -14.79 -2.03
N VAL A 346 17.24 -14.84 -3.14
CA VAL A 346 17.36 -16.04 -3.98
C VAL A 346 18.03 -17.15 -3.22
N TRP A 347 19.19 -16.88 -2.61
CA TRP A 347 19.96 -17.86 -1.83
C TRP A 347 19.12 -18.46 -0.68
N LEU A 348 18.34 -17.65 0.04
CA LEU A 348 17.42 -18.13 1.09
C LEU A 348 16.47 -19.22 0.60
N LEU A 349 16.00 -19.13 -0.64
CA LEU A 349 15.00 -20.04 -1.20
C LEU A 349 15.61 -21.21 -1.99
N THR A 350 16.88 -21.09 -2.42
CA THR A 350 17.53 -22.12 -3.25
C THR A 350 18.53 -22.98 -2.50
N GLU A 351 19.24 -22.41 -1.53
CA GLU A 351 20.41 -23.03 -0.90
C GLU A 351 20.31 -23.09 0.63
N PHE A 352 19.63 -22.14 1.27
CA PHE A 352 19.55 -22.06 2.72
C PHE A 352 18.37 -22.88 3.27
N GLU A 353 18.68 -23.67 4.29
CA GLU A 353 17.73 -24.33 5.17
C GLU A 353 18.32 -24.43 6.59
N HIS A 354 17.49 -24.22 7.59
CA HIS A 354 17.81 -24.45 8.98
C HIS A 354 16.59 -25.02 9.69
N ASP A 355 16.76 -26.16 10.35
CA ASP A 355 15.69 -26.92 11.01
C ASP A 355 14.46 -27.20 10.10
N GLY A 356 14.72 -27.55 8.82
CA GLY A 356 13.69 -27.86 7.83
C GLY A 356 12.92 -26.62 7.34
N ALA A 357 13.43 -25.40 7.57
CA ALA A 357 12.71 -24.18 7.24
C ALA A 357 13.59 -23.08 6.61
N THR A 358 12.96 -22.18 5.89
CA THR A 358 13.55 -20.94 5.35
C THR A 358 12.53 -19.79 5.39
N VAL A 359 12.95 -18.60 4.98
CA VAL A 359 12.10 -17.40 4.92
C VAL A 359 12.05 -16.83 3.51
N MET A 360 10.89 -16.32 3.11
CA MET A 360 10.73 -15.53 1.89
C MET A 360 10.56 -14.05 2.25
N ILE A 361 11.50 -13.22 1.80
CA ILE A 361 11.54 -11.77 2.01
C ILE A 361 11.28 -11.03 0.71
N ALA A 362 10.99 -9.72 0.79
CA ALA A 362 10.86 -8.86 -0.39
C ALA A 362 12.06 -7.91 -0.49
N PRO A 363 13.00 -8.10 -1.44
CA PRO A 363 14.08 -7.14 -1.69
C PRO A 363 13.55 -5.74 -1.96
N ALA A 364 14.16 -4.72 -1.34
CA ALA A 364 13.58 -3.38 -1.31
C ALA A 364 13.88 -2.54 -2.56
N ARG A 365 14.77 -2.95 -3.44
CA ARG A 365 15.11 -2.20 -4.65
C ARG A 365 13.89 -1.80 -5.49
N GLY A 366 12.87 -2.67 -5.56
CA GLY A 366 11.62 -2.41 -6.28
C GLY A 366 10.70 -1.36 -5.65
N PHE A 367 11.01 -0.88 -4.45
CA PHE A 367 10.27 0.19 -3.75
C PHE A 367 10.91 1.57 -3.94
N TYR A 368 11.99 1.66 -4.72
CA TYR A 368 12.70 2.90 -5.04
C TYR A 368 12.66 3.18 -6.54
N ALA A 369 12.56 4.44 -6.92
CA ALA A 369 12.76 4.88 -8.31
C ALA A 369 14.25 5.12 -8.63
N THR A 370 15.06 5.32 -7.60
CA THR A 370 16.51 5.45 -7.66
C THR A 370 17.23 4.10 -7.47
N ASP A 371 18.57 4.09 -7.58
CA ASP A 371 19.40 2.89 -7.33
C ASP A 371 19.59 2.55 -5.83
N ARG A 372 18.65 2.98 -4.97
CA ARG A 372 18.65 2.68 -3.53
C ARG A 372 18.01 1.33 -3.22
N GLY A 373 17.99 0.97 -1.95
CA GLY A 373 17.35 -0.25 -1.47
C GLY A 373 18.11 -1.54 -1.75
N ARG A 374 19.38 -1.45 -2.21
CA ARG A 374 20.15 -2.61 -2.65
C ARG A 374 20.43 -3.63 -1.53
N SER A 375 20.70 -3.15 -0.31
CA SER A 375 20.91 -3.97 0.88
C SER A 375 19.71 -3.95 1.84
N GLU A 376 18.58 -3.45 1.40
CA GLU A 376 17.36 -3.35 2.18
C GLU A 376 16.33 -4.40 1.75
N ILE A 377 15.48 -4.79 2.68
CA ILE A 377 14.35 -5.67 2.42
C ILE A 377 13.09 -5.06 3.02
N ARG A 378 11.91 -5.40 2.47
CA ARG A 378 10.67 -5.17 3.18
C ARG A 378 10.21 -6.46 3.85
N ILE A 379 9.86 -6.37 5.12
CA ILE A 379 9.19 -7.42 5.89
C ILE A 379 7.76 -6.97 6.20
N ALA A 380 6.79 -7.89 6.04
CA ALA A 380 5.44 -7.76 6.57
C ALA A 380 5.32 -8.64 7.82
N TYR A 381 4.95 -8.05 8.96
CA TYR A 381 4.79 -8.80 10.22
C TYR A 381 3.33 -9.26 10.44
N VAL A 382 2.82 -9.97 9.43
CA VAL A 382 1.45 -10.50 9.43
C VAL A 382 1.33 -11.92 10.02
N LEU A 383 2.44 -12.61 10.23
CA LEU A 383 2.48 -13.91 10.89
C LEU A 383 2.26 -13.77 12.40
N ASN A 384 1.82 -14.83 13.06
CA ASN A 384 1.72 -14.86 14.54
C ASN A 384 3.11 -14.71 15.20
N GLU A 385 3.12 -14.43 16.51
CA GLU A 385 4.37 -14.14 17.24
C GLU A 385 5.39 -15.28 17.18
N ASP A 386 4.96 -16.55 17.26
CA ASP A 386 5.86 -17.70 17.27
C ASP A 386 6.51 -17.90 15.89
N ASP A 387 5.74 -17.77 14.80
CA ASP A 387 6.27 -17.84 13.45
C ASP A 387 7.19 -16.63 13.15
N LEU A 388 6.93 -15.46 13.75
CA LEU A 388 7.84 -14.30 13.66
C LEU A 388 9.15 -14.55 14.40
N ARG A 389 9.12 -15.11 15.63
CA ARG A 389 10.34 -15.50 16.38
C ARG A 389 11.17 -16.50 15.59
N ALA A 390 10.52 -17.54 15.04
CA ALA A 390 11.18 -18.51 14.19
C ALA A 390 11.80 -17.87 12.93
N SER A 391 11.06 -16.95 12.30
CA SER A 391 11.55 -16.22 11.11
C SER A 391 12.77 -15.34 11.41
N VAL A 392 12.79 -14.68 12.57
CA VAL A 392 13.92 -13.86 13.02
C VAL A 392 15.15 -14.74 13.26
N GLU A 393 14.99 -15.91 13.90
CA GLU A 393 16.09 -16.84 14.13
C GLU A 393 16.64 -17.37 12.81
N LEU A 394 15.77 -17.73 11.85
CA LEU A 394 16.20 -18.13 10.51
C LEU A 394 17.00 -17.03 9.81
N LEU A 395 16.54 -15.76 9.90
CA LEU A 395 17.29 -14.62 9.33
C LEU A 395 18.64 -14.42 10.00
N ARG A 396 18.71 -14.56 11.34
CA ARG A 396 19.97 -14.46 12.09
C ARG A 396 20.99 -15.49 11.61
N VAL A 397 20.58 -16.76 11.56
CA VAL A 397 21.45 -17.87 11.12
C VAL A 397 21.83 -17.70 9.64
N ALA A 398 20.86 -17.32 8.81
CA ALA A 398 21.09 -17.10 7.39
C ALA A 398 22.12 -15.99 7.14
N LEU A 399 21.99 -14.84 7.81
CA LEU A 399 22.93 -13.72 7.68
C LEU A 399 24.33 -14.12 8.15
N GLU A 400 24.44 -14.87 9.25
CA GLU A 400 25.71 -15.37 9.75
C GLU A 400 26.40 -16.29 8.72
N ARG A 401 25.67 -17.23 8.11
CA ARG A 401 26.20 -18.13 7.08
C ARG A 401 26.56 -17.39 5.80
N TYR A 402 25.65 -16.55 5.29
CA TYR A 402 25.83 -15.83 4.03
C TYR A 402 27.03 -14.87 4.06
N THR A 403 27.23 -14.16 5.18
CA THR A 403 28.34 -13.21 5.33
C THR A 403 29.70 -13.89 5.54
N LYS A 404 29.72 -15.12 6.04
CA LYS A 404 30.95 -15.92 6.17
C LYS A 404 31.36 -16.66 4.89
N GLY A 405 30.51 -16.61 3.86
CA GLY A 405 30.83 -17.28 2.58
C GLY A 405 30.68 -18.79 2.60
N VAL A 406 29.83 -19.31 3.45
CA VAL A 406 29.55 -20.75 3.59
C VAL A 406 28.16 -21.04 2.98
#